data_6139d7b38a2c7881d0b5e3730830b499
#
_entry.id   6139d7b38a2c7881d0b5e3730830b499
#
_cell.length_a   1.000
_cell.length_b   1.000
_cell.length_c   1.000
_cell.angle_alpha   90.00
_cell.angle_beta   90.00
_cell.angle_gamma   90.00
#
_symmetry.space_group_name_H-M   'P 1'
#
loop_
_entity.id
_entity.type
_entity.pdbx_description
1 polymer ?
#
loop_
_entity_poly.entity_id
_entity_poly.type
_entity_poly.pdbx_seq_one_letter_code
_entity_poly.pdbx_strand_id
1 'polypeptide(L)'
;MNALAEYALIAQQNNMVPIVEPEVIMDGSHSVERCHVVTNQALLILFEMLDKKKVNIKGTLLKPNMVVSGTENSYQATIHEVANKTIQCLKSSVPDELPGIVFLSGGQSDLDATAHLDAMNKIGGFKWKLSFSYGRALQQAALKTWAGNDSKLKAAQMAFSHRAIMNMKAAEGQWDKSLES
;
A
#
# COMPACT_ATOMS: atom_id res chain seq x y z
N MET A 1 9.43 -1.49 -15.20
CA MET A 1 9.51 -2.84 -14.58
C MET A 1 10.89 -3.49 -14.68
N ASN A 2 11.61 -3.42 -15.82
CA ASN A 2 12.97 -4.01 -15.89
C ASN A 2 13.94 -3.47 -14.84
N ALA A 3 13.95 -2.15 -14.59
CA ALA A 3 14.79 -1.54 -13.54
C ALA A 3 14.47 -2.03 -12.13
N LEU A 4 13.17 -2.23 -11.81
CA LEU A 4 12.75 -2.79 -10.52
C LEU A 4 13.22 -4.24 -10.34
N ALA A 5 13.15 -5.05 -11.42
CA ALA A 5 13.63 -6.43 -11.37
C ALA A 5 15.16 -6.50 -11.24
N GLU A 6 15.89 -5.60 -11.90
CA GLU A 6 17.36 -5.47 -11.74
C GLU A 6 17.72 -5.08 -10.30
N TYR A 7 17.07 -4.06 -9.77
CA TYR A 7 17.22 -3.66 -8.38
C TYR A 7 16.99 -4.81 -7.41
N ALA A 8 15.89 -5.57 -7.61
CA ALA A 8 15.55 -6.69 -6.74
C ALA A 8 16.64 -7.78 -6.78
N LEU A 9 17.15 -8.12 -7.98
CA LEU A 9 18.23 -9.08 -8.14
C LEU A 9 19.50 -8.63 -7.42
N ILE A 10 19.93 -7.38 -7.62
CA ILE A 10 21.13 -6.82 -6.98
C ILE A 10 20.98 -6.80 -5.45
N ALA A 11 19.81 -6.44 -4.93
CA ALA A 11 19.54 -6.47 -3.49
C ALA A 11 19.71 -7.89 -2.91
N GLN A 12 19.13 -8.90 -3.56
CA GLN A 12 19.24 -10.29 -3.13
C GLN A 12 20.68 -10.84 -3.23
N GLN A 13 21.42 -10.46 -4.26
CA GLN A 13 22.83 -10.83 -4.38
C GLN A 13 23.70 -10.26 -3.24
N ASN A 14 23.22 -9.19 -2.60
CA ASN A 14 23.86 -8.57 -1.44
C ASN A 14 23.16 -8.92 -0.10
N ASN A 15 22.42 -10.03 -0.05
CA ASN A 15 21.72 -10.51 1.13
C ASN A 15 20.70 -9.53 1.74
N MET A 16 20.07 -8.70 0.90
CA MET A 16 19.00 -7.79 1.29
C MET A 16 17.66 -8.29 0.74
N VAL A 17 16.58 -8.06 1.49
CA VAL A 17 15.21 -8.30 1.04
C VAL A 17 14.73 -7.07 0.25
N PRO A 18 14.50 -7.19 -1.06
CA PRO A 18 13.98 -6.08 -1.85
C PRO A 18 12.51 -5.84 -1.56
N ILE A 19 12.12 -4.56 -1.56
CA ILE A 19 10.73 -4.11 -1.66
C ILE A 19 10.55 -3.51 -3.05
N VAL A 20 9.79 -4.18 -3.92
CA VAL A 20 9.53 -3.68 -5.27
C VAL A 20 8.28 -2.81 -5.27
N GLU A 21 8.41 -1.58 -5.77
CA GLU A 21 7.39 -0.53 -5.68
C GLU A 21 6.95 -0.06 -7.08
N PRO A 22 6.05 -0.83 -7.76
CA PRO A 22 5.35 -0.33 -8.93
C PRO A 22 4.23 0.60 -8.47
N GLU A 23 4.18 1.82 -8.97
CA GLU A 23 3.14 2.78 -8.61
C GLU A 23 2.36 3.21 -9.85
N VAL A 24 1.03 3.11 -9.77
CA VAL A 24 0.10 3.80 -10.68
C VAL A 24 -0.34 5.09 -9.99
N ILE A 25 0.04 6.22 -10.59
CA ILE A 25 -0.25 7.55 -10.04
C ILE A 25 -1.75 7.79 -10.03
N MET A 26 -2.25 8.31 -8.90
CA MET A 26 -3.67 8.58 -8.71
C MET A 26 -4.11 10.00 -9.11
N ASP A 27 -3.18 10.86 -9.53
CA ASP A 27 -3.51 12.17 -10.07
C ASP A 27 -4.27 11.99 -11.39
N GLY A 28 -5.35 12.79 -11.56
CA GLY A 28 -6.19 12.75 -12.76
C GLY A 28 -7.62 12.29 -12.51
N SER A 29 -8.38 12.17 -13.57
CA SER A 29 -9.83 11.93 -13.56
C SER A 29 -10.24 10.48 -13.88
N HIS A 30 -9.31 9.53 -13.85
CA HIS A 30 -9.59 8.13 -14.17
C HIS A 30 -10.50 7.45 -13.15
N SER A 31 -11.30 6.49 -13.62
CA SER A 31 -12.15 5.69 -12.74
C SER A 31 -11.38 4.59 -12.02
N VAL A 32 -11.98 4.05 -10.96
CA VAL A 32 -11.44 2.90 -10.23
C VAL A 32 -11.25 1.67 -11.13
N GLU A 33 -12.11 1.48 -12.16
CA GLU A 33 -11.97 0.42 -13.16
C GLU A 33 -10.72 0.62 -14.01
N ARG A 34 -10.45 1.86 -14.43
CA ARG A 34 -9.24 2.17 -15.19
C ARG A 34 -7.98 1.96 -14.36
N CYS A 35 -8.01 2.37 -13.11
CA CYS A 35 -6.93 2.10 -12.14
C CYS A 35 -6.69 0.60 -12.01
N HIS A 36 -7.76 -0.20 -11.84
CA HIS A 36 -7.68 -1.66 -11.77
C HIS A 36 -6.96 -2.27 -12.99
N VAL A 37 -7.38 -1.90 -14.19
CA VAL A 37 -6.79 -2.44 -15.44
C VAL A 37 -5.30 -2.10 -15.53
N VAL A 38 -4.93 -0.85 -15.26
CA VAL A 38 -3.53 -0.40 -15.38
C VAL A 38 -2.66 -1.02 -14.29
N THR A 39 -3.15 -1.08 -13.04
CA THR A 39 -2.42 -1.71 -11.94
C THR A 39 -2.22 -3.20 -12.20
N ASN A 40 -3.25 -3.90 -12.67
CA ASN A 40 -3.14 -5.32 -13.02
C ASN A 40 -2.07 -5.57 -14.09
N GLN A 41 -2.10 -4.80 -15.18
CA GLN A 41 -1.09 -4.91 -16.24
C GLN A 41 0.32 -4.61 -15.73
N ALA A 42 0.48 -3.59 -14.89
CA ALA A 42 1.76 -3.21 -14.31
C ALA A 42 2.33 -4.35 -13.44
N LEU A 43 1.49 -4.97 -12.62
CA LEU A 43 1.89 -6.09 -11.76
C LEU A 43 2.24 -7.34 -12.58
N LEU A 44 1.46 -7.71 -13.59
CA LEU A 44 1.77 -8.84 -14.47
C LEU A 44 3.13 -8.66 -15.14
N ILE A 45 3.40 -7.48 -15.71
CA ILE A 45 4.70 -7.17 -16.32
C ILE A 45 5.83 -7.20 -15.28
N LEU A 46 5.59 -6.71 -14.06
CA LEU A 46 6.57 -6.75 -12.99
C LEU A 46 6.99 -8.19 -12.67
N PHE A 47 6.02 -9.07 -12.39
CA PHE A 47 6.31 -10.46 -12.02
C PHE A 47 6.94 -11.25 -13.17
N GLU A 48 6.55 -10.98 -14.42
CA GLU A 48 7.24 -11.51 -15.60
C GLU A 48 8.73 -11.10 -15.64
N MET A 49 9.03 -9.83 -15.34
CA MET A 49 10.41 -9.36 -15.32
C MET A 49 11.21 -9.93 -14.14
N LEU A 50 10.59 -10.06 -12.96
CA LEU A 50 11.21 -10.70 -11.80
C LEU A 50 11.56 -12.16 -12.10
N ASP A 51 10.66 -12.93 -12.74
CA ASP A 51 10.96 -14.31 -13.15
C ASP A 51 12.06 -14.40 -14.20
N LYS A 52 12.02 -13.56 -15.24
CA LYS A 52 13.08 -13.51 -16.27
C LYS A 52 14.47 -13.27 -15.66
N LYS A 53 14.54 -12.46 -14.61
CA LYS A 53 15.80 -12.19 -13.90
C LYS A 53 16.11 -13.19 -12.78
N LYS A 54 15.25 -14.20 -12.58
CA LYS A 54 15.41 -15.22 -11.55
C LYS A 54 15.46 -14.66 -10.11
N VAL A 55 14.71 -13.60 -9.87
CA VAL A 55 14.52 -13.05 -8.51
C VAL A 55 13.75 -14.05 -7.66
N ASN A 56 14.21 -14.31 -6.45
CA ASN A 56 13.51 -15.17 -5.50
C ASN A 56 12.28 -14.45 -4.93
N ILE A 57 11.09 -14.82 -5.40
CA ILE A 57 9.82 -14.22 -4.98
C ILE A 57 9.55 -14.41 -3.50
N LYS A 58 9.94 -15.55 -2.90
CA LYS A 58 9.79 -15.82 -1.45
C LYS A 58 10.67 -14.92 -0.57
N GLY A 59 11.69 -14.29 -1.15
CA GLY A 59 12.56 -13.33 -0.49
C GLY A 59 12.29 -11.88 -0.91
N THR A 60 11.08 -11.56 -1.37
CA THR A 60 10.70 -10.24 -1.91
C THR A 60 9.42 -9.73 -1.25
N LEU A 61 9.27 -8.43 -1.07
CA LEU A 61 8.01 -7.77 -0.72
C LEU A 61 7.54 -6.90 -1.88
N LEU A 62 6.22 -6.83 -2.07
CA LEU A 62 5.57 -5.94 -3.01
C LEU A 62 5.05 -4.70 -2.30
N LYS A 63 5.31 -3.50 -2.86
CA LYS A 63 4.72 -2.25 -2.37
C LYS A 63 3.91 -1.58 -3.48
N PRO A 64 2.65 -2.00 -3.70
CA PRO A 64 1.79 -1.46 -4.75
C PRO A 64 0.94 -0.30 -4.23
N ASN A 65 0.34 0.46 -5.17
CA ASN A 65 -0.82 1.30 -4.89
C ASN A 65 -2.06 0.44 -4.60
N MET A 66 -3.03 1.00 -3.90
CA MET A 66 -4.40 0.48 -3.88
C MET A 66 -5.12 0.89 -5.16
N VAL A 67 -6.14 0.14 -5.56
CA VAL A 67 -6.96 0.45 -6.75
C VAL A 67 -8.01 1.50 -6.35
N VAL A 68 -7.75 2.76 -6.69
CA VAL A 68 -8.56 3.91 -6.30
C VAL A 68 -9.06 4.69 -7.51
N SER A 69 -10.10 5.50 -7.35
CA SER A 69 -10.45 6.55 -8.32
C SER A 69 -9.35 7.62 -8.36
N GLY A 70 -9.15 8.23 -9.52
CA GLY A 70 -8.28 9.40 -9.63
C GLY A 70 -8.78 10.54 -8.75
N THR A 71 -7.86 11.36 -8.26
CA THR A 71 -8.16 12.45 -7.31
C THR A 71 -9.11 13.51 -7.88
N GLU A 72 -9.17 13.65 -9.22
CA GLU A 72 -10.03 14.58 -9.94
C GLU A 72 -11.32 13.91 -10.47
N ASN A 73 -11.52 12.61 -10.22
CA ASN A 73 -12.73 11.93 -10.65
C ASN A 73 -13.92 12.39 -9.80
N SER A 74 -15.05 12.70 -10.45
CA SER A 74 -16.27 13.12 -9.76
C SER A 74 -16.88 12.01 -8.89
N TYR A 75 -16.63 10.75 -9.23
CA TYR A 75 -17.00 9.60 -8.41
C TYR A 75 -15.78 9.05 -7.68
N GLN A 76 -15.79 9.17 -6.37
CA GLN A 76 -14.80 8.53 -5.51
C GLN A 76 -15.34 7.18 -5.05
N ALA A 77 -14.61 6.11 -5.37
CA ALA A 77 -14.98 4.76 -5.00
C ALA A 77 -15.05 4.63 -3.47
N THR A 78 -16.04 3.89 -2.98
CA THR A 78 -16.23 3.61 -1.56
C THR A 78 -15.11 2.72 -1.00
N ILE A 79 -14.96 2.71 0.34
CA ILE A 79 -13.98 1.85 1.02
C ILE A 79 -14.11 0.38 0.58
N HIS A 80 -15.34 -0.12 0.48
CA HIS A 80 -15.60 -1.50 0.03
C HIS A 80 -15.24 -1.74 -1.44
N GLU A 81 -15.51 -0.78 -2.32
CA GLU A 81 -15.14 -0.90 -3.74
C GLU A 81 -13.63 -0.92 -3.91
N VAL A 82 -12.91 -0.01 -3.26
CA VAL A 82 -11.44 0.03 -3.27
C VAL A 82 -10.86 -1.29 -2.75
N ALA A 83 -11.34 -1.76 -1.61
CA ALA A 83 -10.86 -3.02 -1.01
C ALA A 83 -11.10 -4.21 -1.94
N ASN A 84 -12.33 -4.37 -2.47
CA ASN A 84 -12.67 -5.46 -3.38
C ASN A 84 -11.86 -5.40 -4.68
N LYS A 85 -11.78 -4.23 -5.32
CA LYS A 85 -11.04 -4.05 -6.58
C LYS A 85 -9.54 -4.30 -6.39
N THR A 86 -8.98 -3.86 -5.26
CA THR A 86 -7.57 -4.09 -4.94
C THR A 86 -7.30 -5.59 -4.74
N ILE A 87 -8.11 -6.29 -3.94
CA ILE A 87 -7.95 -7.74 -3.74
C ILE A 87 -8.15 -8.52 -5.03
N GLN A 88 -9.12 -8.17 -5.89
CA GLN A 88 -9.31 -8.80 -7.20
C GLN A 88 -8.08 -8.61 -8.09
N CYS A 89 -7.54 -7.38 -8.13
CA CYS A 89 -6.32 -7.07 -8.87
C CYS A 89 -5.14 -7.92 -8.40
N LEU A 90 -4.90 -7.98 -7.10
CA LEU A 90 -3.82 -8.77 -6.53
C LEU A 90 -3.97 -10.27 -6.80
N LYS A 91 -5.17 -10.83 -6.61
CA LYS A 91 -5.43 -12.26 -6.88
C LYS A 91 -5.21 -12.67 -8.34
N SER A 92 -5.35 -11.75 -9.28
CA SER A 92 -5.15 -12.02 -10.70
C SER A 92 -3.72 -11.80 -11.20
N SER A 93 -2.86 -11.15 -10.41
CA SER A 93 -1.55 -10.70 -10.90
C SER A 93 -0.37 -10.99 -9.97
N VAL A 94 -0.61 -11.35 -8.72
CA VAL A 94 0.45 -11.56 -7.73
C VAL A 94 0.58 -13.05 -7.39
N PRO A 95 1.79 -13.64 -7.49
CA PRO A 95 2.02 -15.03 -7.13
C PRO A 95 1.71 -15.31 -5.64
N ASP A 96 1.13 -16.47 -5.37
CA ASP A 96 0.79 -16.93 -4.01
C ASP A 96 2.03 -17.13 -3.10
N GLU A 97 3.20 -17.31 -3.69
CA GLU A 97 4.47 -17.52 -2.98
C GLU A 97 5.06 -16.23 -2.41
N LEU A 98 4.58 -15.06 -2.83
CA LEU A 98 5.01 -13.78 -2.26
C LEU A 98 4.65 -13.74 -0.78
N PRO A 99 5.58 -13.45 0.15
CA PRO A 99 5.28 -13.50 1.58
C PRO A 99 4.41 -12.35 2.07
N GLY A 100 4.52 -11.16 1.46
CA GLY A 100 3.78 -10.00 1.94
C GLY A 100 3.69 -8.84 0.96
N ILE A 101 2.65 -8.04 1.18
CA ILE A 101 2.32 -6.84 0.43
C ILE A 101 2.19 -5.69 1.41
N VAL A 102 2.96 -4.63 1.20
CA VAL A 102 2.97 -3.43 2.05
C VAL A 102 2.55 -2.24 1.19
N PHE A 103 1.32 -1.77 1.34
CA PHE A 103 0.79 -0.72 0.46
C PHE A 103 1.47 0.63 0.65
N LEU A 104 1.64 1.38 -0.44
CA LEU A 104 1.84 2.82 -0.36
C LEU A 104 0.49 3.53 -0.11
N SER A 105 0.51 4.75 0.42
CA SER A 105 -0.72 5.52 0.68
C SER A 105 -1.17 6.42 -0.47
N GLY A 106 -0.27 6.75 -1.38
CA GLY A 106 -0.49 7.47 -2.64
C GLY A 106 -1.68 8.44 -2.67
N GLY A 107 -1.54 9.66 -2.15
CA GLY A 107 -2.59 10.69 -2.23
C GLY A 107 -3.83 10.47 -1.34
N GLN A 108 -4.01 9.30 -0.73
CA GLN A 108 -5.11 9.03 0.21
C GLN A 108 -4.91 9.80 1.52
N SER A 109 -6.01 10.13 2.19
CA SER A 109 -5.93 10.60 3.59
C SER A 109 -5.40 9.47 4.49
N ASP A 110 -4.91 9.82 5.67
CA ASP A 110 -4.47 8.85 6.68
C ASP A 110 -5.62 7.93 7.10
N LEU A 111 -6.84 8.47 7.23
CA LEU A 111 -8.04 7.69 7.57
C LEU A 111 -8.45 6.75 6.44
N ASP A 112 -8.49 7.22 5.19
CA ASP A 112 -8.89 6.37 4.06
C ASP A 112 -7.89 5.24 3.84
N ALA A 113 -6.58 5.53 3.89
CA ALA A 113 -5.55 4.51 3.75
C ALA A 113 -5.66 3.43 4.85
N THR A 114 -5.96 3.83 6.10
CA THR A 114 -6.19 2.91 7.22
C THR A 114 -7.46 2.08 7.00
N ALA A 115 -8.57 2.72 6.60
CA ALA A 115 -9.86 2.06 6.37
C ALA A 115 -9.79 1.06 5.20
N HIS A 116 -9.12 1.41 4.11
CA HIS A 116 -8.93 0.50 2.98
C HIS A 116 -8.11 -0.73 3.36
N LEU A 117 -7.01 -0.54 4.10
CA LEU A 117 -6.19 -1.64 4.58
C LEU A 117 -6.98 -2.59 5.49
N ASP A 118 -7.74 -2.03 6.43
CA ASP A 118 -8.61 -2.80 7.33
C ASP A 118 -9.66 -3.60 6.55
N ALA A 119 -10.36 -2.96 5.61
CA ALA A 119 -11.37 -3.60 4.78
C ALA A 119 -10.79 -4.76 3.97
N MET A 120 -9.60 -4.61 3.38
CA MET A 120 -8.92 -5.67 2.67
C MET A 120 -8.56 -6.85 3.59
N ASN A 121 -8.04 -6.59 4.79
CA ASN A 121 -7.72 -7.65 5.75
C ASN A 121 -8.97 -8.38 6.27
N LYS A 122 -10.10 -7.67 6.41
CA LYS A 122 -11.41 -8.28 6.76
C LYS A 122 -11.97 -9.17 5.64
N ILE A 123 -11.71 -8.85 4.36
CA ILE A 123 -12.10 -9.71 3.22
C ILE A 123 -11.37 -11.04 3.30
N GLY A 124 -10.06 -11.05 3.53
CA GLY A 124 -9.26 -12.26 3.63
C GLY A 124 -9.25 -13.13 2.37
N GLY A 125 -8.99 -14.44 2.55
CA GLY A 125 -9.01 -15.43 1.46
C GLY A 125 -7.86 -15.28 0.45
N PHE A 126 -6.70 -14.86 0.93
CA PHE A 126 -5.42 -14.76 0.21
C PHE A 126 -4.27 -15.27 1.10
N LYS A 127 -3.11 -15.57 0.51
CA LYS A 127 -1.97 -16.14 1.24
C LYS A 127 -0.98 -15.11 1.75
N TRP A 128 -0.95 -13.92 1.15
CA TRP A 128 -0.04 -12.85 1.52
C TRP A 128 -0.41 -12.21 2.86
N LYS A 129 0.58 -11.69 3.57
CA LYS A 129 0.33 -10.74 4.67
C LYS A 129 0.15 -9.36 4.07
N LEU A 130 -0.98 -8.70 4.34
CA LEU A 130 -1.22 -7.32 3.94
C LEU A 130 -0.89 -6.38 5.08
N SER A 131 -0.04 -5.39 4.81
CA SER A 131 0.39 -4.39 5.75
C SER A 131 0.61 -3.05 5.04
N PHE A 132 1.29 -2.12 5.67
CA PHE A 132 1.49 -0.77 5.18
C PHE A 132 2.97 -0.37 5.16
N SER A 133 3.31 0.48 4.19
CA SER A 133 4.57 1.21 4.12
C SER A 133 4.26 2.65 3.71
N TYR A 134 3.48 3.33 4.55
CA TYR A 134 2.98 4.66 4.29
C TYR A 134 4.04 5.72 4.61
N GLY A 135 4.19 6.69 3.71
CA GLY A 135 4.92 7.92 3.98
C GLY A 135 3.97 8.95 4.61
N ARG A 136 3.29 9.73 3.78
CA ARG A 136 2.42 10.84 4.20
C ARG A 136 1.31 10.40 5.15
N ALA A 137 0.58 9.35 4.85
CA ALA A 137 -0.54 8.87 5.69
C ALA A 137 -0.09 8.39 7.07
N LEU A 138 1.18 8.08 7.29
CA LEU A 138 1.71 7.74 8.62
C LEU A 138 2.25 8.98 9.37
N GLN A 139 2.88 9.92 8.66
CA GLN A 139 3.67 10.99 9.26
C GLN A 139 2.95 12.33 9.32
N GLN A 140 1.93 12.57 8.48
CA GLN A 140 1.36 13.90 8.27
C GLN A 140 0.72 14.48 9.54
N ALA A 141 0.02 13.68 10.34
CA ALA A 141 -0.56 14.12 11.61
C ALA A 141 0.52 14.61 12.59
N ALA A 142 1.61 13.87 12.69
CA ALA A 142 2.75 14.24 13.54
C ALA A 142 3.43 15.53 13.03
N LEU A 143 3.68 15.64 11.72
CA LEU A 143 4.30 16.82 11.11
C LEU A 143 3.44 18.07 11.30
N LYS A 144 2.13 17.97 11.11
CA LYS A 144 1.19 19.07 11.36
C LYS A 144 1.17 19.48 12.84
N THR A 145 1.24 18.52 13.77
CA THR A 145 1.28 18.78 15.20
C THR A 145 2.57 19.46 15.60
N TRP A 146 3.69 18.97 15.11
CA TRP A 146 5.02 19.55 15.39
C TRP A 146 5.15 20.96 14.83
N ALA A 147 4.84 21.15 13.54
CA ALA A 147 4.89 22.43 12.83
C ALA A 147 6.22 23.22 13.03
N GLY A 148 7.36 22.48 13.15
CA GLY A 148 8.66 23.08 13.39
C GLY A 148 8.88 23.65 14.82
N ASN A 149 8.01 23.33 15.77
CA ASN A 149 8.10 23.83 17.14
C ASN A 149 8.48 22.72 18.13
N ASP A 150 9.66 22.78 18.70
CA ASP A 150 10.21 21.77 19.60
C ASP A 150 9.42 21.63 20.90
N SER A 151 8.69 22.67 21.35
CA SER A 151 7.79 22.56 22.49
C SER A 151 6.62 21.59 22.25
N LYS A 152 6.32 21.28 21.00
CA LYS A 152 5.26 20.33 20.57
C LYS A 152 5.80 18.92 20.26
N LEU A 153 7.08 18.66 20.46
CA LEU A 153 7.70 17.38 20.08
C LEU A 153 6.97 16.17 20.69
N LYS A 154 6.65 16.23 21.98
CA LYS A 154 5.92 15.15 22.67
C LYS A 154 4.53 14.90 22.08
N ALA A 155 3.80 15.95 21.77
CA ALA A 155 2.48 15.84 21.14
C ALA A 155 2.57 15.25 19.72
N ALA A 156 3.60 15.63 18.95
CA ALA A 156 3.85 15.06 17.63
C ALA A 156 4.22 13.56 17.68
N GLN A 157 5.04 13.16 18.66
CA GLN A 157 5.35 11.75 18.90
C GLN A 157 4.09 10.94 19.26
N MET A 158 3.20 11.49 20.08
CA MET A 158 1.93 10.86 20.41
C MET A 158 1.03 10.71 19.17
N ALA A 159 0.93 11.74 18.33
CA ALA A 159 0.18 11.67 17.07
C ALA A 159 0.73 10.62 16.11
N PHE A 160 2.05 10.51 16.01
CA PHE A 160 2.71 9.46 15.21
C PHE A 160 2.40 8.06 15.75
N SER A 161 2.56 7.87 17.06
CA SER A 161 2.29 6.59 17.72
C SER A 161 0.83 6.16 17.57
N HIS A 162 -0.11 7.10 17.73
CA HIS A 162 -1.53 6.83 17.50
C HIS A 162 -1.78 6.34 16.08
N ARG A 163 -1.28 7.04 15.04
CA ARG A 163 -1.45 6.62 13.65
C ARG A 163 -0.81 5.27 13.35
N ALA A 164 0.36 5.00 13.92
CA ALA A 164 1.02 3.70 13.78
C ALA A 164 0.19 2.55 14.38
N ILE A 165 -0.41 2.77 15.56
CA ILE A 165 -1.30 1.80 16.22
C ILE A 165 -2.56 1.57 15.39
N MET A 166 -3.18 2.61 14.83
CA MET A 166 -4.37 2.45 13.98
C MET A 166 -4.06 1.65 12.72
N ASN A 167 -2.93 1.91 12.07
CA ASN A 167 -2.50 1.13 10.91
C ASN A 167 -2.12 -0.32 11.27
N MET A 168 -1.55 -0.57 12.44
CA MET A 168 -1.31 -1.91 12.96
C MET A 168 -2.63 -2.67 13.11
N LYS A 169 -3.64 -2.06 13.74
CA LYS A 169 -4.99 -2.65 13.87
C LYS A 169 -5.63 -2.93 12.51
N ALA A 170 -5.46 -2.02 11.54
CA ALA A 170 -5.95 -2.22 10.18
C ALA A 170 -5.24 -3.40 9.47
N ALA A 171 -3.96 -3.59 9.70
CA ALA A 171 -3.22 -4.75 9.17
C ALA A 171 -3.69 -6.09 9.79
N GLU A 172 -4.35 -6.04 10.94
CA GLU A 172 -4.98 -7.18 11.61
C GLU A 172 -6.49 -7.31 11.32
N GLY A 173 -7.10 -6.38 10.55
CA GLY A 173 -8.55 -6.33 10.32
C GLY A 173 -9.34 -5.99 11.58
N GLN A 174 -8.75 -5.27 12.52
CA GLN A 174 -9.32 -4.93 13.83
C GLN A 174 -9.53 -3.42 14.04
N TRP A 175 -9.31 -2.63 13.00
CA TRP A 175 -9.55 -1.20 13.08
C TRP A 175 -11.05 -0.88 12.95
N ASP A 176 -11.48 0.12 13.69
CA ASP A 176 -12.80 0.76 13.58
C ASP A 176 -12.65 2.27 13.76
N LYS A 177 -13.51 3.04 13.08
CA LYS A 177 -13.45 4.50 13.10
C LYS A 177 -13.60 5.09 14.51
N SER A 178 -14.27 4.41 15.43
CA SER A 178 -14.41 4.85 16.82
C SER A 178 -13.09 4.87 17.60
N LEU A 179 -12.07 4.14 17.12
CA LEU A 179 -10.72 4.11 17.72
C LEU A 179 -9.89 5.36 17.40
N GLU A 180 -10.36 6.21 16.50
CA GLU A 180 -9.66 7.45 16.12
C GLU A 180 -9.88 8.62 17.07
N SER A 181 -10.81 8.49 18.03
CA SER A 181 -11.17 9.52 19.03
C SER A 181 -10.21 9.58 20.21
#